data_56a9fbcb35b9e8fc08a85602f13656b0
#
_entry.id   56a9fbcb35b9e8fc08a85602f13656b0
#
_cell.length_a   1.000
_cell.length_b   1.000
_cell.length_c   1.000
_cell.angle_alpha   90.00
_cell.angle_beta   90.00
_cell.angle_gamma   90.00
#
_symmetry.space_group_name_H-M   'P 1'
#
loop_
_entity.id
_entity.type
_entity.pdbx_description
1 polymer ?
#
loop_
_entity_poly.entity_id
_entity_poly.type
_entity_poly.pdbx_seq_one_letter_code
_entity_poly.pdbx_strand_id
1 'polypeptide(L)'
;MAKWGFSRGAESRYARELRKVARVIGNLIKSHVSGSTIRDQTKLQAMLKAYSEAITPWAEKTSAKFIGEISRGNQKAFAAQSKKIAAALKQTVNQTDVGAAALLLQQRQVALIKSLPLEAGERAQKLAMEAATGGRRADEVAEELARTEGVTESRATLIARTEIAKANSAITQARAEYVGADSYIWRTAEDGDVRESHRQMNGKVFKFKSPPTLSDGTTGNPGEFPNCRCFAEPIIPD
;
A
#
# COMPACT_ATOMS: atom_id res chain seq x y z
N MET A 1 8.78 22.22 12.53
CA MET A 1 8.58 20.85 13.06
C MET A 1 8.86 19.84 11.98
N ALA A 2 9.53 18.73 12.32
CA ALA A 2 9.78 17.62 11.39
C ALA A 2 8.46 16.98 10.97
N LYS A 3 8.27 16.73 9.66
CA LYS A 3 7.07 16.05 9.14
C LYS A 3 7.33 14.55 9.06
N TRP A 4 6.99 13.81 10.11
CA TRP A 4 7.14 12.35 10.19
C TRP A 4 6.08 11.59 9.38
N GLY A 5 4.94 12.21 9.09
CA GLY A 5 3.89 11.63 8.27
C GLY A 5 4.27 11.63 6.78
N PHE A 6 3.65 10.73 6.03
CA PHE A 6 3.84 10.65 4.58
C PHE A 6 3.09 11.75 3.82
N SER A 7 3.56 12.05 2.61
CA SER A 7 2.96 13.06 1.75
C SER A 7 1.68 12.54 1.08
N ARG A 8 0.54 13.25 1.24
CA ARG A 8 -0.70 12.98 0.46
C ARG A 8 -0.45 13.04 -1.05
N GLY A 9 0.49 13.88 -1.49
CA GLY A 9 0.89 13.96 -2.90
C GLY A 9 1.57 12.67 -3.38
N ALA A 10 2.38 12.00 -2.56
CA ALA A 10 2.99 10.72 -2.89
C ALA A 10 1.92 9.62 -3.01
N GLU A 11 0.97 9.57 -2.07
CA GLU A 11 -0.19 8.67 -2.12
C GLU A 11 -0.97 8.85 -3.44
N SER A 12 -1.36 10.09 -3.75
CA SER A 12 -2.14 10.40 -4.94
C SER A 12 -1.41 10.06 -6.25
N ARG A 13 -0.09 10.29 -6.31
CA ARG A 13 0.73 9.90 -7.46
C ARG A 13 0.79 8.39 -7.63
N TYR A 14 1.04 7.67 -6.55
CA TYR A 14 1.09 6.20 -6.60
C TYR A 14 -0.27 5.60 -6.95
N ALA A 15 -1.37 6.04 -6.33
CA ALA A 15 -2.72 5.62 -6.68
C ALA A 15 -3.05 5.86 -8.15
N ARG A 16 -2.63 7.01 -8.72
CA ARG A 16 -2.83 7.32 -10.13
C ARG A 16 -2.09 6.32 -11.05
N GLU A 17 -0.87 5.93 -10.69
CA GLU A 17 -0.13 4.92 -11.46
C GLU A 17 -0.83 3.56 -11.40
N LEU A 18 -1.27 3.11 -10.21
CA LEU A 18 -1.97 1.84 -10.07
C LEU A 18 -3.32 1.81 -10.80
N ARG A 19 -4.06 2.93 -10.85
CA ARG A 19 -5.31 3.03 -11.61
C ARG A 19 -5.11 2.89 -13.12
N LYS A 20 -3.92 3.17 -13.67
CA LYS A 20 -3.63 2.86 -15.08
C LYS A 20 -3.70 1.36 -15.34
N VAL A 21 -3.17 0.56 -14.42
CA VAL A 21 -3.26 -0.91 -14.48
C VAL A 21 -4.73 -1.35 -14.43
N ALA A 22 -5.51 -0.79 -13.52
CA ALA A 22 -6.93 -1.12 -13.40
C ALA A 22 -7.72 -0.85 -14.70
N ARG A 23 -7.43 0.25 -15.40
CA ARG A 23 -8.07 0.55 -16.70
C ARG A 23 -7.71 -0.46 -17.79
N VAL A 24 -6.46 -0.87 -17.87
CA VAL A 24 -6.05 -1.91 -18.83
C VAL A 24 -6.78 -3.22 -18.53
N ILE A 25 -6.85 -3.61 -17.26
CA ILE A 25 -7.61 -4.79 -16.82
C ILE A 25 -9.09 -4.66 -17.21
N GLY A 26 -9.72 -3.51 -16.95
CA GLY A 26 -11.10 -3.24 -17.33
C GLY A 26 -11.33 -3.43 -18.82
N ASN A 27 -10.44 -2.90 -19.66
CA ASN A 27 -10.54 -3.06 -21.12
C ASN A 27 -10.37 -4.53 -21.56
N LEU A 28 -9.45 -5.27 -20.96
CA LEU A 28 -9.27 -6.71 -21.23
C LEU A 28 -10.54 -7.49 -20.89
N ILE A 29 -11.16 -7.24 -19.75
CA ILE A 29 -12.40 -7.90 -19.34
C ILE A 29 -13.55 -7.50 -20.28
N LYS A 30 -13.76 -6.21 -20.54
CA LYS A 30 -14.82 -5.70 -21.42
C LYS A 30 -14.74 -6.32 -22.83
N SER A 31 -13.55 -6.52 -23.37
CA SER A 31 -13.39 -7.13 -24.70
C SER A 31 -13.77 -8.61 -24.76
N HIS A 32 -13.89 -9.30 -23.62
CA HIS A 32 -14.25 -10.72 -23.52
C HIS A 32 -15.65 -10.98 -22.94
N VAL A 33 -16.34 -9.93 -22.49
CA VAL A 33 -17.67 -10.02 -21.88
C VAL A 33 -18.75 -9.66 -22.92
N SER A 34 -19.86 -10.41 -22.89
CA SER A 34 -21.08 -10.12 -23.65
C SER A 34 -22.28 -10.36 -22.73
N GLY A 35 -22.87 -9.27 -22.21
CA GLY A 35 -23.87 -9.36 -21.14
C GLY A 35 -23.28 -9.99 -19.88
N SER A 36 -23.91 -11.07 -19.40
CA SER A 36 -23.45 -11.86 -18.23
C SER A 36 -22.45 -12.97 -18.56
N THR A 37 -22.09 -13.14 -19.84
CA THR A 37 -21.29 -14.26 -20.32
C THR A 37 -19.88 -13.80 -20.66
N ILE A 38 -18.89 -14.57 -20.26
CA ILE A 38 -17.51 -14.45 -20.73
C ILE A 38 -17.37 -15.36 -21.95
N ARG A 39 -17.07 -14.79 -23.12
CA ARG A 39 -17.00 -15.51 -24.41
C ARG A 39 -15.98 -16.64 -24.41
N ASP A 40 -14.81 -16.40 -23.80
CA ASP A 40 -13.74 -17.38 -23.64
C ASP A 40 -13.03 -17.12 -22.31
N GLN A 41 -13.47 -17.84 -21.30
CA GLN A 41 -12.96 -17.69 -19.94
C GLN A 41 -11.48 -18.08 -19.83
N THR A 42 -11.09 -19.17 -20.50
CA THR A 42 -9.70 -19.66 -20.47
C THR A 42 -8.75 -18.63 -21.11
N LYS A 43 -9.18 -18.05 -22.23
CA LYS A 43 -8.41 -17.02 -22.92
C LYS A 43 -8.29 -15.74 -22.09
N LEU A 44 -9.38 -15.29 -21.45
CA LEU A 44 -9.35 -14.13 -20.56
C LEU A 44 -8.40 -14.35 -19.40
N GLN A 45 -8.45 -15.50 -18.73
CA GLN A 45 -7.54 -15.84 -17.63
C GLN A 45 -6.08 -15.87 -18.09
N ALA A 46 -5.81 -16.49 -19.25
CA ALA A 46 -4.48 -16.52 -19.83
C ALA A 46 -3.94 -15.10 -20.15
N MET A 47 -4.79 -14.22 -20.68
CA MET A 47 -4.43 -12.82 -20.99
C MET A 47 -4.15 -12.00 -19.74
N LEU A 48 -4.97 -12.14 -18.70
CA LEU A 48 -4.74 -11.42 -17.44
C LEU A 48 -3.48 -11.92 -16.73
N LYS A 49 -3.20 -13.22 -16.78
CA LYS A 49 -1.95 -13.80 -16.28
C LYS A 49 -0.75 -13.30 -17.08
N ALA A 50 -0.82 -13.32 -18.40
CA ALA A 50 0.25 -12.79 -19.26
C ALA A 50 0.48 -11.29 -19.01
N TYR A 51 -0.57 -10.51 -18.81
CA TYR A 51 -0.47 -9.10 -18.44
C TYR A 51 0.19 -8.92 -17.08
N SER A 52 -0.16 -9.73 -16.06
CA SER A 52 0.49 -9.73 -14.74
C SER A 52 2.00 -9.94 -14.84
N GLU A 53 2.45 -10.82 -15.72
CA GLU A 53 3.89 -11.04 -15.95
C GLU A 53 4.53 -9.89 -16.75
N ALA A 54 3.88 -9.45 -17.82
CA ALA A 54 4.38 -8.40 -18.71
C ALA A 54 4.59 -7.04 -18.00
N ILE A 55 3.79 -6.72 -16.98
CA ILE A 55 3.94 -5.46 -16.23
C ILE A 55 5.09 -5.48 -15.21
N THR A 56 5.80 -6.61 -15.01
CA THR A 56 6.83 -6.72 -13.98
C THR A 56 7.89 -5.61 -14.05
N PRO A 57 8.51 -5.28 -15.20
CA PRO A 57 9.53 -4.22 -15.24
C PRO A 57 8.96 -2.84 -14.90
N TRP A 58 7.72 -2.58 -15.30
CA TRP A 58 7.03 -1.34 -14.94
C TRP A 58 6.69 -1.30 -13.44
N ALA A 59 6.25 -2.42 -12.87
CA ALA A 59 5.95 -2.55 -11.45
C ALA A 59 7.20 -2.34 -10.60
N GLU A 60 8.33 -2.90 -10.98
CA GLU A 60 9.64 -2.68 -10.33
C GLU A 60 10.05 -1.22 -10.34
N LYS A 61 10.01 -0.57 -11.52
CA LYS A 61 10.33 0.86 -11.66
C LYS A 61 9.39 1.75 -10.84
N THR A 62 8.10 1.46 -10.86
CA THR A 62 7.07 2.23 -10.14
C THR A 62 7.24 2.05 -8.64
N SER A 63 7.48 0.83 -8.17
CA SER A 63 7.72 0.51 -6.76
C SER A 63 9.01 1.15 -6.24
N ALA A 64 10.11 1.08 -7.01
CA ALA A 64 11.38 1.72 -6.64
C ALA A 64 11.23 3.24 -6.50
N LYS A 65 10.53 3.88 -7.43
CA LYS A 65 10.24 5.31 -7.37
C LYS A 65 9.41 5.67 -6.13
N PHE A 66 8.39 4.89 -5.84
CA PHE A 66 7.50 5.06 -4.70
C PHE A 66 8.26 4.93 -3.37
N ILE A 67 8.99 3.83 -3.16
CA ILE A 67 9.78 3.61 -1.94
C ILE A 67 10.88 4.66 -1.80
N GLY A 68 11.55 5.03 -2.89
CA GLY A 68 12.56 6.08 -2.90
C GLY A 68 12.00 7.45 -2.51
N GLU A 69 10.78 7.77 -2.89
CA GLU A 69 10.12 9.03 -2.49
C GLU A 69 9.82 9.05 -0.99
N ILE A 70 9.27 7.96 -0.44
CA ILE A 70 9.02 7.81 1.01
C ILE A 70 10.33 7.90 1.78
N SER A 71 11.35 7.17 1.35
CA SER A 71 12.67 7.15 2.00
C SER A 71 13.29 8.55 2.07
N ARG A 72 13.24 9.33 0.98
CA ARG A 72 13.74 10.72 0.98
C ARG A 72 12.93 11.63 1.90
N GLY A 73 11.61 11.49 1.94
CA GLY A 73 10.75 12.26 2.86
C GLY A 73 11.08 11.97 4.32
N ASN A 74 11.22 10.70 4.65
CA ASN A 74 11.57 10.24 5.97
C ASN A 74 13.00 10.68 6.39
N GLN A 75 13.98 10.60 5.49
CA GLN A 75 15.34 11.11 5.75
C GLN A 75 15.35 12.60 6.09
N LYS A 76 14.52 13.41 5.40
CA LYS A 76 14.40 14.83 5.72
C LYS A 76 13.80 15.06 7.10
N ALA A 77 12.86 14.24 7.55
CA ALA A 77 12.29 14.33 8.89
C ALA A 77 13.34 14.08 9.98
N PHE A 78 14.15 13.03 9.84
CA PHE A 78 15.28 12.76 10.74
C PHE A 78 16.32 13.88 10.71
N ALA A 79 16.69 14.38 9.52
CA ALA A 79 17.67 15.47 9.38
C ALA A 79 17.21 16.78 10.03
N ALA A 80 15.90 17.02 10.06
CA ALA A 80 15.34 18.20 10.74
C ALA A 80 15.42 18.11 12.28
N GLN A 81 15.57 16.90 12.83
CA GLN A 81 15.67 16.68 14.27
C GLN A 81 17.10 16.90 14.78
N SER A 82 18.13 16.49 14.04
CA SER A 82 19.53 16.64 14.44
C SER A 82 20.48 16.64 13.24
N LYS A 83 21.43 17.59 13.23
CA LYS A 83 22.50 17.65 12.20
C LYS A 83 23.45 16.45 12.29
N LYS A 84 23.75 15.94 13.50
CA LYS A 84 24.58 14.73 13.71
C LYS A 84 23.91 13.50 13.07
N ILE A 85 22.61 13.33 13.28
CA ILE A 85 21.81 12.25 12.71
C ILE A 85 21.74 12.37 11.19
N ALA A 86 21.59 13.58 10.65
CA ALA A 86 21.61 13.81 9.21
C ALA A 86 22.91 13.33 8.56
N ALA A 87 24.06 13.53 9.20
CA ALA A 87 25.36 13.05 8.71
C ALA A 87 25.47 11.52 8.77
N ALA A 88 25.09 10.90 9.89
CA ALA A 88 25.09 9.47 10.07
C ALA A 88 24.18 8.77 9.03
N LEU A 89 22.96 9.29 8.81
CA LEU A 89 21.99 8.70 7.89
C LEU A 89 22.36 8.86 6.40
N LYS A 90 23.22 9.80 6.02
CA LYS A 90 23.71 9.89 4.63
C LYS A 90 24.51 8.65 4.20
N GLN A 91 25.20 8.01 5.15
CA GLN A 91 25.99 6.80 4.88
C GLN A 91 25.16 5.51 4.85
N THR A 92 23.92 5.52 5.35
CA THR A 92 23.11 4.32 5.59
C THR A 92 22.28 3.83 4.44
N VAL A 93 22.08 4.63 3.39
CA VAL A 93 21.11 4.33 2.31
C VAL A 93 21.46 3.09 1.50
N ASN A 94 22.73 2.66 1.48
CA ASN A 94 23.18 1.56 0.62
C ASN A 94 23.71 0.31 1.36
N GLN A 95 23.84 0.31 2.68
CA GLN A 95 24.57 -0.77 3.39
C GLN A 95 23.95 -1.25 4.71
N THR A 96 22.71 -0.89 5.04
CA THR A 96 22.12 -1.14 6.35
C THR A 96 20.74 -1.81 6.27
N ASP A 97 20.21 -2.19 7.44
CA ASP A 97 18.82 -2.66 7.64
C ASP A 97 17.77 -1.78 6.96
N VAL A 98 18.03 -0.48 6.81
CA VAL A 98 17.17 0.46 6.04
C VAL A 98 17.11 0.09 4.55
N GLY A 99 18.25 -0.27 3.95
CA GLY A 99 18.31 -0.74 2.56
C GLY A 99 17.59 -2.07 2.37
N ALA A 100 17.78 -3.01 3.31
CA ALA A 100 17.08 -4.29 3.31
C ALA A 100 15.56 -4.11 3.46
N ALA A 101 15.12 -3.28 4.40
CA ALA A 101 13.70 -2.95 4.56
C ALA A 101 13.10 -2.31 3.29
N ALA A 102 13.81 -1.38 2.65
CA ALA A 102 13.37 -0.75 1.41
C ALA A 102 13.24 -1.77 0.27
N LEU A 103 14.16 -2.72 0.15
CA LEU A 103 14.12 -3.79 -0.86
C LEU A 103 12.92 -4.73 -0.64
N LEU A 104 12.68 -5.18 0.59
CA LEU A 104 11.52 -6.01 0.93
C LEU A 104 10.20 -5.30 0.65
N LEU A 105 10.12 -4.01 0.98
CA LEU A 105 8.96 -3.18 0.66
C LEU A 105 8.75 -3.06 -0.84
N GLN A 106 9.82 -2.87 -1.63
CA GLN A 106 9.73 -2.82 -3.08
C GLN A 106 9.22 -4.13 -3.66
N GLN A 107 9.75 -5.28 -3.24
CA GLN A 107 9.29 -6.60 -3.67
C GLN A 107 7.81 -6.83 -3.36
N ARG A 108 7.38 -6.43 -2.16
CA ARG A 108 5.98 -6.48 -1.77
C ARG A 108 5.09 -5.63 -2.68
N GLN A 109 5.52 -4.40 -3.03
CA GLN A 109 4.77 -3.55 -3.95
C GLN A 109 4.65 -4.18 -5.35
N VAL A 110 5.72 -4.79 -5.86
CA VAL A 110 5.68 -5.51 -7.14
C VAL A 110 4.64 -6.63 -7.11
N ALA A 111 4.64 -7.44 -6.03
CA ALA A 111 3.66 -8.52 -5.87
C ALA A 111 2.21 -8.00 -5.83
N LEU A 112 1.95 -6.92 -5.09
CA LEU A 112 0.62 -6.29 -5.00
C LEU A 112 0.16 -5.70 -6.34
N ILE A 113 1.04 -5.12 -7.13
CA ILE A 113 0.71 -4.63 -8.48
C ILE A 113 0.34 -5.80 -9.39
N LYS A 114 1.12 -6.87 -9.35
CA LYS A 114 0.90 -8.09 -10.16
C LYS A 114 -0.36 -8.86 -9.75
N SER A 115 -0.83 -8.72 -8.50
CA SER A 115 -2.07 -9.37 -8.07
C SER A 115 -3.33 -8.73 -8.67
N LEU A 116 -3.30 -7.44 -9.04
CA LEU A 116 -4.48 -6.74 -9.55
C LEU A 116 -5.16 -7.42 -10.76
N PRO A 117 -4.42 -7.83 -11.83
CA PRO A 117 -5.03 -8.56 -12.94
C PRO A 117 -5.60 -9.92 -12.53
N LEU A 118 -4.93 -10.62 -11.62
CA LEU A 118 -5.33 -11.96 -11.15
C LEU A 118 -6.61 -11.88 -10.31
N GLU A 119 -6.66 -10.99 -9.33
CA GLU A 119 -7.85 -10.73 -8.50
C GLU A 119 -9.06 -10.32 -9.37
N ALA A 120 -8.85 -9.49 -10.39
CA ALA A 120 -9.92 -9.09 -11.30
C ALA A 120 -10.42 -10.27 -12.16
N GLY A 121 -9.52 -11.15 -12.59
CA GLY A 121 -9.85 -12.38 -13.33
C GLY A 121 -10.66 -13.36 -12.48
N GLU A 122 -10.25 -13.60 -11.24
CA GLU A 122 -10.96 -14.44 -10.28
C GLU A 122 -12.38 -13.89 -10.01
N ARG A 123 -12.50 -12.57 -9.82
CA ARG A 123 -13.80 -11.91 -9.67
C ARG A 123 -14.69 -12.12 -10.89
N ALA A 124 -14.17 -11.90 -12.09
CA ALA A 124 -14.93 -12.07 -13.33
C ALA A 124 -15.38 -13.52 -13.51
N GLN A 125 -14.51 -14.49 -13.22
CA GLN A 125 -14.83 -15.90 -13.25
C GLN A 125 -15.95 -16.27 -12.27
N LYS A 126 -15.84 -15.82 -11.02
CA LYS A 126 -16.85 -16.09 -9.99
C LYS A 126 -18.22 -15.57 -10.43
N LEU A 127 -18.30 -14.33 -10.93
CA LEU A 127 -19.54 -13.73 -11.41
C LEU A 127 -20.16 -14.52 -12.58
N ALA A 128 -19.34 -14.95 -13.54
CA ALA A 128 -19.82 -15.77 -14.66
C ALA A 128 -20.34 -17.14 -14.21
N MET A 129 -19.71 -17.77 -13.22
CA MET A 129 -20.19 -19.02 -12.63
C MET A 129 -21.52 -18.84 -11.89
N GLU A 130 -21.69 -17.76 -11.14
CA GLU A 130 -22.96 -17.43 -10.45
C GLU A 130 -24.10 -17.27 -11.44
N ALA A 131 -23.87 -16.65 -12.60
CA ALA A 131 -24.87 -16.56 -13.66
C ALA A 131 -25.19 -17.93 -14.25
N ALA A 132 -24.17 -18.75 -14.55
CA ALA A 132 -24.36 -20.07 -15.18
C ALA A 132 -25.08 -21.05 -14.27
N THR A 133 -24.93 -20.98 -12.96
CA THR A 133 -25.57 -21.85 -11.98
C THR A 133 -26.96 -21.36 -11.53
N GLY A 134 -27.44 -20.25 -12.07
CA GLY A 134 -28.75 -19.67 -11.70
C GLY A 134 -28.76 -19.01 -10.29
N GLY A 135 -27.59 -18.82 -9.67
CA GLY A 135 -27.48 -18.21 -8.36
C GLY A 135 -27.78 -16.70 -8.34
N ARG A 136 -27.68 -16.03 -9.48
CA ARG A 136 -28.01 -14.60 -9.68
C ARG A 136 -28.62 -14.36 -11.05
N ARG A 137 -29.36 -13.26 -11.20
CA ARG A 137 -29.91 -12.83 -12.48
C ARG A 137 -28.81 -12.40 -13.43
N ALA A 138 -28.99 -12.70 -14.72
CA ALA A 138 -28.00 -12.41 -15.75
C ALA A 138 -27.72 -10.91 -15.92
N ASP A 139 -28.73 -10.07 -15.78
CA ASP A 139 -28.62 -8.62 -15.83
C ASP A 139 -27.80 -8.05 -14.64
N GLU A 140 -28.05 -8.54 -13.43
CA GLU A 140 -27.26 -8.18 -12.24
C GLU A 140 -25.78 -8.57 -12.38
N VAL A 141 -25.51 -9.75 -12.94
CA VAL A 141 -24.14 -10.22 -13.19
C VAL A 141 -23.46 -9.38 -14.28
N ALA A 142 -24.19 -9.00 -15.33
CA ALA A 142 -23.67 -8.12 -16.38
C ALA A 142 -23.25 -6.76 -15.83
N GLU A 143 -24.08 -6.15 -14.95
CA GLU A 143 -23.72 -4.91 -14.25
C GLU A 143 -22.47 -5.07 -13.36
N GLU A 144 -22.38 -6.16 -12.60
CA GLU A 144 -21.24 -6.42 -11.74
C GLU A 144 -19.94 -6.68 -12.53
N LEU A 145 -20.03 -7.34 -13.69
CA LEU A 145 -18.89 -7.49 -14.61
C LEU A 145 -18.44 -6.14 -15.15
N ALA A 146 -19.39 -5.27 -15.53
CA ALA A 146 -19.08 -3.91 -15.97
C ALA A 146 -18.40 -3.07 -14.87
N ARG A 147 -18.76 -3.30 -13.60
CA ARG A 147 -18.14 -2.63 -12.43
C ARG A 147 -16.75 -3.14 -12.07
N THR A 148 -16.25 -4.23 -12.67
CA THR A 148 -14.96 -4.82 -12.28
C THR A 148 -13.79 -3.85 -12.43
N GLU A 149 -13.81 -2.96 -13.43
CA GLU A 149 -12.82 -1.88 -13.54
C GLU A 149 -12.83 -0.96 -12.31
N GLY A 150 -13.99 -0.45 -11.91
CA GLY A 150 -14.14 0.41 -10.74
C GLY A 150 -13.77 -0.27 -9.42
N VAL A 151 -14.07 -1.56 -9.28
CA VAL A 151 -13.64 -2.38 -8.12
C VAL A 151 -12.11 -2.47 -8.10
N THR A 152 -11.48 -2.72 -9.25
CA THR A 152 -10.03 -2.78 -9.37
C THR A 152 -9.36 -1.42 -9.11
N GLU A 153 -9.96 -0.32 -9.55
CA GLU A 153 -9.49 1.05 -9.23
C GLU A 153 -9.58 1.36 -7.73
N SER A 154 -10.68 0.93 -7.09
CA SER A 154 -10.84 1.05 -5.63
C SER A 154 -9.78 0.24 -4.88
N ARG A 155 -9.52 -0.99 -5.33
CA ARG A 155 -8.45 -1.85 -4.79
C ARG A 155 -7.07 -1.21 -4.97
N ALA A 156 -6.77 -0.67 -6.14
CA ALA A 156 -5.54 0.05 -6.43
C ALA A 156 -5.34 1.27 -5.51
N THR A 157 -6.40 2.02 -5.25
CA THR A 157 -6.39 3.17 -4.34
C THR A 157 -6.17 2.74 -2.88
N LEU A 158 -6.81 1.66 -2.46
CA LEU A 158 -6.63 1.07 -1.13
C LEU A 158 -5.19 0.58 -0.92
N ILE A 159 -4.60 -0.08 -1.92
CA ILE A 159 -3.19 -0.49 -1.90
C ILE A 159 -2.30 0.74 -1.71
N ALA A 160 -2.48 1.78 -2.54
CA ALA A 160 -1.65 2.98 -2.45
C ALA A 160 -1.70 3.63 -1.06
N ARG A 161 -2.90 3.78 -0.49
CA ARG A 161 -3.10 4.38 0.83
C ARG A 161 -2.50 3.56 1.96
N THR A 162 -2.76 2.25 1.96
CA THR A 162 -2.29 1.35 3.02
C THR A 162 -0.77 1.18 2.97
N GLU A 163 -0.23 0.99 1.78
CA GLU A 163 1.18 0.65 1.62
C GLU A 163 2.11 1.86 1.79
N ILE A 164 1.64 3.09 1.53
CA ILE A 164 2.44 4.28 1.84
C ILE A 164 2.64 4.43 3.36
N ALA A 165 1.59 4.17 4.14
CA ALA A 165 1.66 4.22 5.60
C ALA A 165 2.59 3.14 6.15
N LYS A 166 2.44 1.89 5.67
CA LYS A 166 3.30 0.75 6.05
C LYS A 166 4.77 0.99 5.69
N ALA A 167 5.04 1.46 4.48
CA ALA A 167 6.39 1.75 4.05
C ALA A 167 7.04 2.86 4.88
N ASN A 168 6.28 3.93 5.19
CA ASN A 168 6.77 5.00 6.06
C ASN A 168 7.04 4.48 7.48
N SER A 169 6.16 3.65 8.04
CA SER A 169 6.33 3.04 9.37
C SER A 169 7.60 2.18 9.43
N ALA A 170 7.77 1.25 8.48
CA ALA A 170 8.92 0.36 8.45
C ALA A 170 10.26 1.10 8.24
N ILE A 171 10.31 2.09 7.35
CA ILE A 171 11.50 2.90 7.12
C ILE A 171 11.80 3.78 8.34
N THR A 172 10.78 4.31 9.02
CA THR A 172 10.95 5.09 10.25
C THR A 172 11.56 4.23 11.34
N GLN A 173 11.02 3.02 11.55
CA GLN A 173 11.53 2.09 12.55
C GLN A 173 12.99 1.70 12.26
N ALA A 174 13.30 1.26 11.04
CA ALA A 174 14.67 0.86 10.67
C ALA A 174 15.69 1.99 10.88
N ARG A 175 15.31 3.24 10.58
CA ARG A 175 16.18 4.39 10.84
C ARG A 175 16.27 4.77 12.31
N ALA A 176 15.17 4.66 13.05
CA ALA A 176 15.16 4.92 14.49
C ALA A 176 16.09 3.93 15.20
N GLU A 177 15.97 2.64 14.92
CA GLU A 177 16.84 1.59 15.47
C GLU A 177 18.32 1.83 15.12
N TYR A 178 18.61 2.23 13.88
CA TYR A 178 19.96 2.56 13.45
C TYR A 178 20.61 3.70 14.24
N VAL A 179 19.83 4.72 14.63
CA VAL A 179 20.33 5.84 15.44
C VAL A 179 20.17 5.63 16.95
N GLY A 180 19.82 4.40 17.37
CA GLY A 180 19.68 4.01 18.77
C GLY A 180 18.37 4.41 19.44
N ALA A 181 17.37 4.85 18.65
CA ALA A 181 16.04 5.17 19.17
C ALA A 181 15.18 3.90 19.22
N ASP A 182 14.78 3.45 20.41
CA ASP A 182 13.92 2.27 20.61
C ASP A 182 12.44 2.60 20.76
N SER A 183 12.11 3.88 20.97
CA SER A 183 10.79 4.36 21.36
C SER A 183 10.29 5.46 20.43
N TYR A 184 8.97 5.64 20.40
CA TYR A 184 8.32 6.68 19.61
C TYR A 184 7.08 7.24 20.32
N ILE A 185 6.66 8.43 19.91
CA ILE A 185 5.35 8.98 20.23
C ILE A 185 4.39 8.62 19.10
N TRP A 186 3.24 8.01 19.43
CA TRP A 186 2.18 7.76 18.45
C TRP A 186 1.54 9.10 18.03
N ARG A 187 1.48 9.37 16.72
CA ARG A 187 0.81 10.53 16.17
C ARG A 187 -0.28 10.13 15.21
N THR A 188 -1.45 10.72 15.35
CA THR A 188 -2.56 10.57 14.41
C THR A 188 -2.53 11.65 13.33
N ALA A 189 -3.29 11.47 12.25
CA ALA A 189 -3.47 12.48 11.22
C ALA A 189 -4.34 13.68 11.68
N GLU A 190 -4.94 13.59 12.87
CA GLU A 190 -5.81 14.62 13.49
C GLU A 190 -6.99 15.07 12.60
N ASP A 191 -7.48 14.17 11.73
CA ASP A 191 -8.64 14.39 10.88
C ASP A 191 -9.83 13.49 11.29
N GLY A 192 -11.01 13.75 10.69
CA GLY A 192 -12.24 13.03 11.02
C GLY A 192 -12.24 11.53 10.72
N ASP A 193 -11.30 11.04 9.90
CA ASP A 193 -11.21 9.63 9.49
C ASP A 193 -10.36 8.77 10.44
N VAL A 194 -9.80 9.36 11.51
CA VAL A 194 -9.00 8.60 12.50
C VAL A 194 -9.93 7.74 13.34
N ARG A 195 -9.70 6.41 13.34
CA ARG A 195 -10.45 5.46 14.19
C ARG A 195 -10.31 5.81 15.66
N GLU A 196 -11.34 5.57 16.45
CA GLU A 196 -11.34 5.87 17.88
C GLU A 196 -10.20 5.12 18.62
N SER A 197 -9.99 3.83 18.30
CA SER A 197 -8.89 3.04 18.86
C SER A 197 -7.51 3.67 18.62
N HIS A 198 -7.31 4.31 17.46
CA HIS A 198 -6.07 5.02 17.13
C HIS A 198 -5.99 6.41 17.79
N ARG A 199 -7.13 7.11 17.90
CA ARG A 199 -7.20 8.44 18.53
C ARG A 199 -6.76 8.38 19.97
N GLN A 200 -7.16 7.33 20.69
CA GLN A 200 -6.77 7.09 22.08
C GLN A 200 -5.25 6.89 22.28
N MET A 201 -4.51 6.57 21.22
CA MET A 201 -3.05 6.38 21.27
C MET A 201 -2.28 7.69 21.02
N ASN A 202 -2.93 8.73 20.49
CA ASN A 202 -2.26 9.98 20.14
C ASN A 202 -1.52 10.58 21.33
N GLY A 203 -0.24 10.92 21.14
CA GLY A 203 0.64 11.48 22.17
C GLY A 203 1.25 10.47 23.14
N LYS A 204 0.83 9.20 23.15
CA LYS A 204 1.40 8.17 24.03
C LYS A 204 2.72 7.64 23.48
N VAL A 205 3.59 7.22 24.38
CA VAL A 205 4.92 6.65 24.08
C VAL A 205 4.86 5.13 24.06
N PHE A 206 5.47 4.54 23.04
CA PHE A 206 5.59 3.08 22.87
C PHE A 206 6.98 2.70 22.36
N LYS A 207 7.33 1.42 22.46
CA LYS A 207 8.56 0.86 21.89
C LYS A 207 8.25 0.21 20.55
N PHE A 208 9.15 0.38 19.56
CA PHE A 208 9.00 -0.24 18.23
C PHE A 208 8.86 -1.77 18.31
N LYS A 209 9.63 -2.43 19.18
CA LYS A 209 9.63 -3.90 19.36
C LYS A 209 8.51 -4.43 20.27
N SER A 210 7.73 -3.54 20.87
CA SER A 210 6.60 -3.89 21.74
C SER A 210 5.40 -3.00 21.40
N PRO A 211 4.80 -3.19 20.21
CA PRO A 211 3.68 -2.37 19.76
C PRO A 211 2.47 -2.53 20.69
N PRO A 212 1.66 -1.47 20.86
CA PRO A 212 0.48 -1.52 21.72
C PRO A 212 -0.62 -2.40 21.13
N THR A 213 -1.42 -3.00 22.02
CA THR A 213 -2.73 -3.52 21.67
C THR A 213 -3.76 -2.39 21.83
N LEU A 214 -4.53 -2.15 20.77
CA LEU A 214 -5.54 -1.10 20.72
C LEU A 214 -6.85 -1.58 21.35
N SER A 215 -7.78 -0.66 21.59
CA SER A 215 -9.09 -0.97 22.22
C SER A 215 -9.97 -1.88 21.36
N ASP A 216 -9.69 -2.03 20.06
CA ASP A 216 -10.35 -2.95 19.15
C ASP A 216 -9.70 -4.35 19.11
N GLY A 217 -8.71 -4.61 19.96
CA GLY A 217 -8.00 -5.88 20.06
C GLY A 217 -6.86 -6.06 19.04
N THR A 218 -6.66 -5.13 18.11
CA THR A 218 -5.56 -5.21 17.14
C THR A 218 -4.24 -4.75 17.77
N THR A 219 -3.12 -5.36 17.38
CA THR A 219 -1.77 -5.02 17.86
C THR A 219 -0.91 -4.58 16.69
N GLY A 220 -0.18 -3.48 16.83
CA GLY A 220 0.74 -2.99 15.79
C GLY A 220 1.21 -1.57 16.02
N ASN A 221 2.19 -1.15 15.22
CA ASN A 221 2.72 0.21 15.21
C ASN A 221 1.86 1.15 14.34
N PRO A 222 1.93 2.48 14.53
CA PRO A 222 1.18 3.42 13.71
C PRO A 222 1.60 3.33 12.24
N GLY A 223 0.62 3.26 11.34
CA GLY A 223 0.84 3.08 9.91
C GLY A 223 0.77 1.63 9.41
N GLU A 224 0.80 0.62 10.27
CA GLU A 224 0.74 -0.79 9.88
C GLU A 224 -0.67 -1.29 9.51
N PHE A 225 -1.69 -0.62 9.98
CA PHE A 225 -3.09 -1.00 9.78
C PHE A 225 -3.63 -0.58 8.40
N PRO A 226 -4.60 -1.31 7.83
CA PRO A 226 -5.26 -0.89 6.60
C PRO A 226 -5.87 0.52 6.71
N ASN A 227 -5.69 1.35 5.68
CA ASN A 227 -6.17 2.75 5.64
C ASN A 227 -5.67 3.65 6.79
N CYS A 228 -4.67 3.24 7.55
CA CYS A 228 -4.13 4.02 8.65
C CYS A 228 -3.28 5.18 8.12
N ARG A 229 -3.42 6.36 8.74
CA ARG A 229 -2.60 7.56 8.47
C ARG A 229 -1.83 8.03 9.70
N CYS A 230 -1.83 7.23 10.78
CA CYS A 230 -0.99 7.47 11.94
C CYS A 230 0.48 7.22 11.59
N PHE A 231 1.38 7.82 12.36
CA PHE A 231 2.81 7.68 12.19
C PHE A 231 3.54 7.68 13.53
N ALA A 232 4.72 7.07 13.55
CA ALA A 232 5.62 7.13 14.68
C ALA A 232 6.48 8.40 14.58
N GLU A 233 6.56 9.14 15.67
CA GLU A 233 7.55 10.21 15.88
C GLU A 233 8.63 9.66 16.80
N PRO A 234 9.82 9.25 16.29
CA PRO A 234 10.88 8.64 17.09
C PRO A 234 11.38 9.57 18.20
N ILE A 235 11.62 8.99 19.36
CA ILE A 235 12.29 9.66 20.49
C ILE A 235 13.79 9.38 20.32
N ILE A 236 14.52 10.36 19.84
CA ILE A 236 15.93 10.22 19.49
C ILE A 236 16.77 10.53 20.72
N PRO A 237 17.71 9.62 21.13
CA PRO A 237 18.62 9.92 22.21
C PRO A 237 19.54 11.11 21.87
N ASP A 238 19.93 11.86 22.89
CA ASP A 238 20.84 13.03 22.79
C ASP A 238 22.24 12.67 22.28
#